data_aab8c63d89b1afc3f3e9067d08663bce
#
_entry.id   aab8c63d89b1afc3f3e9067d08663bce
#
_cell.length_a   1.000
_cell.length_b   1.000
_cell.length_c   1.000
_cell.angle_alpha   90.00
_cell.angle_beta   90.00
_cell.angle_gamma   90.00
#
_symmetry.space_group_name_H-M   'P 1'
#
loop_
_entity.id
_entity.type
_entity.pdbx_description
1 polymer ?
#
loop_
_entity_poly.entity_id
_entity_poly.type
_entity_poly.pdbx_seq_one_letter_code
_entity_poly.pdbx_strand_id
1 'polypeptide(L)'
;MNRRDLIKSSLFTAGAVAAGSTQAQPATHIWPHPPNELNGARMPNILWICADMQRFDTIEGLNNDYIHTPNLRKLMAESVTLTHTYVQNPVCSPSRASFLTGRYPHTTGLRALGQRIRPDERLVTQILCEAGYACGLAGKLHLSPTFGGRLEDRIDDGYSVFDWSHDLSNQWPGHNMWRLWLNDQGVKWPNPPEGLRGRAWGVPIDPKYTQTAWCSDKAIQFIHGQRNFGPWLMSVNIYQPHAPYWPTGTYLDRYNAADIPSPNYREGELKNKPIYQQVDHAGSSGGHGISFVHTSDQDHRRMKAAYYAMIEQVDTEVGRMLQALEESGQAENTIVIFMSDHGDMLGDHGIFLKGPYFYEGAIRVPMIIRWPGHYKAGLRSDALVEMVDLAPTLLEAAGIPIPLGMQGRSLTPLLTGQTSQHRDSIYCEYFDSLALYDPPPMAVCVRNDQFKIVYYQKLRAGEFYDLEKDPNETYNLWDAGSARAARDEMMHTMMARMIDTVDPIPERKCLW
;
A
#
# COMPACT_ATOMS: atom_id res chain seq x y z
N MET A 1 52.01 17.39 28.25
CA MET A 1 51.19 18.20 29.15
C MET A 1 49.84 17.50 29.23
N ASN A 2 49.53 17.00 30.42
CA ASN A 2 48.46 16.04 30.66
C ASN A 2 47.16 16.79 31.05
N ARG A 3 46.06 16.27 30.60
CA ARG A 3 44.66 16.78 30.75
C ARG A 3 44.10 16.81 32.20
N ARG A 4 44.97 16.75 33.23
CA ARG A 4 44.59 16.66 34.66
C ARG A 4 44.80 17.93 35.51
N ASP A 5 45.29 19.03 34.94
CA ASP A 5 45.71 20.20 35.75
C ASP A 5 44.81 21.44 35.55
N LEU A 6 43.56 21.29 35.12
CA LEU A 6 42.69 22.44 34.88
C LEU A 6 41.40 22.47 35.77
N ILE A 7 41.44 21.80 36.94
CA ILE A 7 40.34 21.91 37.92
C ILE A 7 40.98 22.19 39.31
N LYS A 8 41.47 23.38 39.52
CA LYS A 8 41.71 23.95 40.86
C LYS A 8 41.93 25.46 40.73
N SER A 9 40.92 26.24 40.85
CA SER A 9 40.87 27.57 41.47
C SER A 9 39.66 28.38 41.04
N SER A 10 38.65 28.45 41.88
CA SER A 10 37.92 29.68 42.18
C SER A 10 36.95 29.41 43.33
N LEU A 11 37.43 29.48 44.50
CA LEU A 11 36.63 29.85 45.67
C LEU A 11 36.24 31.34 45.53
N PHE A 12 34.98 31.65 45.53
CA PHE A 12 34.46 32.96 45.79
C PHE A 12 33.30 32.92 46.81
N THR A 13 33.57 33.72 47.83
CA THR A 13 32.82 34.13 49.03
C THR A 13 31.33 34.18 48.92
N ALA A 14 30.69 33.65 49.97
CA ALA A 14 29.25 33.76 50.27
C ALA A 14 28.90 35.16 50.76
N GLY A 15 28.05 35.85 50.06
CA GLY A 15 27.29 37.00 50.55
C GLY A 15 25.84 36.56 50.80
N ALA A 16 25.42 36.57 52.09
CA ALA A 16 24.08 36.29 52.50
C ALA A 16 23.14 37.47 52.14
N VAL A 17 22.24 37.26 51.23
CA VAL A 17 21.05 38.10 51.02
C VAL A 17 19.83 37.30 51.37
N ALA A 18 19.08 37.79 52.39
CA ALA A 18 17.79 37.19 52.78
C ALA A 18 16.78 37.35 51.62
N ALA A 19 16.39 36.22 51.01
CA ALA A 19 15.31 36.18 50.02
C ALA A 19 14.06 35.58 50.63
N GLY A 20 12.98 36.33 50.57
CA GLY A 20 11.65 35.85 50.91
C GLY A 20 11.25 34.66 50.05
N SER A 21 10.70 33.63 50.69
CA SER A 21 10.20 32.42 50.05
C SER A 21 8.89 32.71 49.31
N THR A 22 8.99 33.05 48.03
CA THR A 22 7.91 32.82 47.12
C THR A 22 8.04 31.37 46.63
N GLN A 23 7.16 30.50 47.10
CA GLN A 23 6.99 29.16 46.50
C GLN A 23 6.64 29.35 45.01
N ALA A 24 7.59 29.12 44.14
CA ALA A 24 7.32 28.91 42.73
C ALA A 24 6.44 27.67 42.60
N GLN A 25 5.18 27.84 42.23
CA GLN A 25 4.36 26.72 41.76
C GLN A 25 5.10 26.06 40.59
N PRO A 26 5.13 24.71 40.51
CA PRO A 26 5.67 24.06 39.35
C PRO A 26 4.88 24.54 38.13
N ALA A 27 5.56 25.10 37.15
CA ALA A 27 4.99 25.40 35.84
C ALA A 27 4.50 24.08 35.28
N THR A 28 3.21 23.84 35.34
CA THR A 28 2.57 22.81 34.55
C THR A 28 2.81 23.18 33.07
N HIS A 29 3.78 22.58 32.45
CA HIS A 29 3.89 22.60 31.01
C HIS A 29 2.65 21.85 30.44
N ILE A 30 1.54 22.59 30.33
CA ILE A 30 0.41 22.16 29.52
C ILE A 30 0.95 22.29 28.09
N TRP A 31 1.32 21.16 27.50
CA TRP A 31 1.49 21.12 26.06
C TRP A 31 0.17 21.61 25.46
N PRO A 32 0.17 22.66 24.63
CA PRO A 32 -1.06 23.07 23.98
C PRO A 32 -1.58 21.84 23.22
N HIS A 33 -2.83 21.44 23.51
CA HIS A 33 -3.50 20.42 22.72
C HIS A 33 -3.42 20.84 21.25
N PRO A 34 -3.06 19.95 20.32
CA PRO A 34 -3.07 20.29 18.90
C PRO A 34 -4.45 20.84 18.54
N PRO A 35 -4.56 21.83 17.66
CA PRO A 35 -5.84 22.39 17.29
C PRO A 35 -6.72 21.28 16.72
N ASN A 36 -7.90 21.07 17.34
CA ASN A 36 -8.91 20.16 16.80
C ASN A 36 -9.63 20.72 15.57
N GLU A 37 -9.35 21.99 15.25
CA GLU A 37 -9.99 22.72 14.16
C GLU A 37 -8.95 23.49 13.37
N LEU A 38 -8.99 23.35 12.07
CA LEU A 38 -8.27 24.22 11.14
C LEU A 38 -9.32 25.03 10.35
N ASN A 39 -9.15 26.34 10.30
CA ASN A 39 -10.09 27.25 9.64
C ASN A 39 -11.56 27.12 10.13
N GLY A 40 -11.77 26.72 11.39
CA GLY A 40 -13.12 26.55 11.97
C GLY A 40 -13.81 25.24 11.64
N ALA A 41 -13.15 24.32 10.92
CA ALA A 41 -13.63 22.96 10.66
C ALA A 41 -12.90 21.94 11.53
N ARG A 42 -13.63 20.99 12.07
CA ARG A 42 -13.03 19.88 12.83
C ARG A 42 -12.23 18.97 11.91
N MET A 43 -10.95 18.78 12.20
CA MET A 43 -10.07 17.89 11.45
C MET A 43 -10.52 16.43 11.62
N PRO A 44 -10.64 15.63 10.53
CA PRO A 44 -11.03 14.22 10.65
C PRO A 44 -9.89 13.36 11.19
N ASN A 45 -10.23 12.31 11.90
CA ASN A 45 -9.33 11.20 12.10
C ASN A 45 -9.17 10.39 10.79
N ILE A 46 -8.10 9.63 10.67
CA ILE A 46 -7.81 8.82 9.48
C ILE A 46 -7.42 7.41 9.91
N LEU A 47 -8.23 6.41 9.57
CA LEU A 47 -7.90 4.99 9.66
C LEU A 47 -7.55 4.49 8.25
N TRP A 48 -6.27 4.26 8.01
CA TRP A 48 -5.75 3.88 6.71
C TRP A 48 -5.30 2.42 6.71
N ILE A 49 -6.10 1.54 6.14
CA ILE A 49 -5.87 0.09 6.10
C ILE A 49 -5.36 -0.27 4.71
N CYS A 50 -4.13 -0.79 4.66
CA CYS A 50 -3.46 -1.24 3.44
C CYS A 50 -3.13 -2.73 3.55
N ALA A 51 -3.75 -3.57 2.72
CA ALA A 51 -3.35 -4.94 2.49
C ALA A 51 -2.13 -4.99 1.54
N ASP A 52 -1.26 -5.99 1.69
CA ASP A 52 -0.12 -6.17 0.78
C ASP A 52 -0.50 -7.18 -0.32
N MET A 53 -0.44 -6.75 -1.57
CA MET A 53 -0.63 -7.63 -2.74
C MET A 53 -2.08 -8.13 -2.92
N GLN A 54 -3.11 -7.34 -2.55
CA GLN A 54 -4.51 -7.72 -2.76
C GLN A 54 -5.04 -7.22 -4.09
N ARG A 55 -5.60 -8.16 -4.89
CA ARG A 55 -6.24 -7.88 -6.19
C ARG A 55 -7.55 -7.12 -6.02
N PHE A 56 -7.88 -6.30 -7.04
CA PHE A 56 -9.13 -5.54 -7.11
C PHE A 56 -10.41 -6.40 -7.08
N ASP A 57 -10.34 -7.63 -7.62
CA ASP A 57 -11.45 -8.55 -7.82
C ASP A 57 -11.63 -9.55 -6.65
N THR A 58 -11.11 -9.23 -5.47
CA THR A 58 -11.12 -10.13 -4.31
C THR A 58 -11.88 -9.56 -3.12
N ILE A 59 -13.00 -8.91 -3.41
CA ILE A 59 -13.98 -8.46 -2.42
C ILE A 59 -15.37 -8.91 -2.87
N GLU A 60 -16.15 -9.45 -1.94
CA GLU A 60 -17.55 -9.83 -2.18
C GLU A 60 -18.37 -8.65 -2.72
N GLY A 61 -19.05 -8.84 -3.85
CA GLY A 61 -19.77 -7.78 -4.56
C GLY A 61 -18.94 -7.00 -5.60
N LEU A 62 -17.65 -7.34 -5.79
CA LEU A 62 -16.80 -6.86 -6.88
C LEU A 62 -16.55 -7.97 -7.92
N ASN A 63 -17.63 -8.63 -8.38
CA ASN A 63 -17.60 -9.71 -9.37
C ASN A 63 -16.83 -10.97 -8.91
N ASN A 64 -16.89 -11.29 -7.62
CA ASN A 64 -16.30 -12.48 -7.06
C ASN A 64 -17.30 -13.15 -6.10
N ASP A 65 -17.85 -14.28 -6.52
CA ASP A 65 -18.83 -15.05 -5.76
C ASP A 65 -18.19 -16.17 -4.93
N TYR A 66 -16.85 -16.28 -4.97
CA TYR A 66 -16.09 -17.35 -4.31
C TYR A 66 -15.44 -16.90 -3.00
N ILE A 67 -15.49 -15.61 -2.69
CA ILE A 67 -14.83 -15.04 -1.52
C ILE A 67 -15.85 -14.53 -0.49
N HIS A 68 -15.49 -14.64 0.80
CA HIS A 68 -16.32 -14.17 1.91
C HIS A 68 -15.69 -12.96 2.58
N THR A 69 -16.22 -11.77 2.30
CA THR A 69 -15.75 -10.51 2.87
C THR A 69 -16.91 -9.62 3.31
N PRO A 70 -17.74 -10.09 4.27
CA PRO A 70 -18.97 -9.40 4.65
C PRO A 70 -18.74 -8.03 5.29
N ASN A 71 -17.62 -7.82 5.98
CA ASN A 71 -17.29 -6.53 6.60
C ASN A 71 -16.88 -5.50 5.55
N LEU A 72 -16.07 -5.88 4.56
CA LEU A 72 -15.72 -5.03 3.42
C LEU A 72 -16.95 -4.72 2.57
N ARG A 73 -17.83 -5.70 2.36
CA ARG A 73 -19.12 -5.47 1.68
C ARG A 73 -20.00 -4.47 2.44
N LYS A 74 -20.06 -4.57 3.76
CA LYS A 74 -20.75 -3.58 4.62
C LYS A 74 -20.10 -2.21 4.50
N LEU A 75 -18.77 -2.14 4.58
CA LEU A 75 -18.02 -0.88 4.43
C LEU A 75 -18.31 -0.24 3.06
N MET A 76 -18.33 -1.02 1.95
CA MET A 76 -18.68 -0.49 0.62
C MET A 76 -20.08 0.15 0.59
N ALA A 77 -21.05 -0.41 1.28
CA ALA A 77 -22.41 0.14 1.32
C ALA A 77 -22.47 1.54 2.00
N GLU A 78 -21.52 1.84 2.86
CA GLU A 78 -21.41 3.11 3.60
C GLU A 78 -20.33 4.05 3.01
N SER A 79 -19.70 3.69 1.91
CA SER A 79 -18.49 4.32 1.37
C SER A 79 -18.64 4.71 -0.10
N VAL A 80 -17.60 5.38 -0.62
CA VAL A 80 -17.33 5.44 -2.06
C VAL A 80 -16.40 4.28 -2.40
N THR A 81 -16.81 3.44 -3.34
CA THR A 81 -16.00 2.33 -3.88
C THR A 81 -15.46 2.73 -5.24
N LEU A 82 -14.14 2.86 -5.35
CA LEU A 82 -13.44 3.18 -6.59
C LEU A 82 -12.98 1.89 -7.25
N THR A 83 -13.66 1.50 -8.32
CA THR A 83 -13.45 0.18 -8.96
C THR A 83 -12.27 0.16 -9.93
N HIS A 84 -11.78 1.34 -10.37
CA HIS A 84 -10.67 1.50 -11.33
C HIS A 84 -9.54 2.32 -10.71
N THR A 85 -8.96 1.80 -9.62
CA THR A 85 -7.79 2.38 -8.95
C THR A 85 -6.53 1.65 -9.35
N TYR A 86 -5.49 2.40 -9.74
CA TYR A 86 -4.26 1.86 -10.29
C TYR A 86 -3.03 2.34 -9.50
N VAL A 87 -2.10 1.41 -9.32
CA VAL A 87 -0.80 1.69 -8.71
C VAL A 87 0.17 2.29 -9.72
N GLN A 88 1.16 3.05 -9.27
CA GLN A 88 2.17 3.64 -10.15
C GLN A 88 3.35 2.71 -10.42
N ASN A 89 3.42 1.60 -9.70
CA ASN A 89 4.36 0.51 -9.89
C ASN A 89 3.78 -0.78 -9.29
N PRO A 90 3.87 -1.94 -9.98
CA PRO A 90 3.35 -3.20 -9.44
C PRO A 90 4.21 -3.81 -8.33
N VAL A 91 5.12 -3.05 -7.70
CA VAL A 91 6.03 -3.51 -6.65
C VAL A 91 5.89 -2.65 -5.38
N CYS A 92 5.98 -3.29 -4.21
CA CYS A 92 5.64 -2.70 -2.92
C CYS A 92 6.32 -1.34 -2.63
N SER A 93 7.68 -1.28 -2.58
CA SER A 93 8.38 -0.06 -2.15
C SER A 93 8.09 1.14 -3.05
N PRO A 94 8.19 1.06 -4.41
CA PRO A 94 7.85 2.18 -5.26
C PRO A 94 6.37 2.58 -5.18
N SER A 95 5.45 1.61 -5.07
CA SER A 95 4.03 1.91 -4.89
C SER A 95 3.76 2.63 -3.57
N ARG A 96 4.36 2.13 -2.47
CA ARG A 96 4.22 2.75 -1.13
C ARG A 96 4.79 4.17 -1.10
N ALA A 97 5.94 4.40 -1.71
CA ALA A 97 6.48 5.74 -1.88
C ALA A 97 5.50 6.65 -2.60
N SER A 98 4.87 6.17 -3.69
CA SER A 98 3.93 6.96 -4.48
C SER A 98 2.71 7.42 -3.69
N PHE A 99 2.00 6.52 -3.03
CA PHE A 99 0.80 6.92 -2.32
C PHE A 99 1.06 7.70 -1.02
N LEU A 100 2.24 7.49 -0.39
CA LEU A 100 2.62 8.26 0.81
C LEU A 100 3.14 9.67 0.49
N THR A 101 3.70 9.89 -0.70
CA THR A 101 4.22 11.20 -1.11
C THR A 101 3.29 11.97 -2.04
N GLY A 102 2.34 11.29 -2.71
CA GLY A 102 1.57 11.84 -3.81
C GLY A 102 2.42 12.08 -5.08
N ARG A 103 3.54 11.35 -5.25
CA ARG A 103 4.53 11.53 -6.32
C ARG A 103 4.83 10.22 -7.05
N TYR A 104 5.20 10.29 -8.32
CA TYR A 104 5.52 9.09 -9.10
C TYR A 104 6.86 8.46 -8.66
N PRO A 105 7.08 7.15 -8.86
CA PRO A 105 8.27 6.45 -8.36
C PRO A 105 9.59 7.03 -8.90
N HIS A 106 9.65 7.42 -10.19
CA HIS A 106 10.83 8.05 -10.77
C HIS A 106 11.15 9.42 -10.12
N THR A 107 10.13 10.11 -9.62
CA THR A 107 10.26 11.39 -8.93
C THR A 107 10.77 11.20 -7.49
N THR A 108 10.23 10.22 -6.75
CA THR A 108 10.66 9.93 -5.37
C THR A 108 12.06 9.34 -5.29
N GLY A 109 12.62 8.84 -6.41
CA GLY A 109 13.88 8.12 -6.46
C GLY A 109 13.80 6.67 -5.97
N LEU A 110 12.68 6.24 -5.34
CA LEU A 110 12.45 4.86 -4.91
C LEU A 110 11.73 4.09 -6.01
N ARG A 111 12.48 3.49 -6.94
CA ARG A 111 11.99 2.79 -8.13
C ARG A 111 12.05 1.28 -8.03
N ALA A 112 12.84 0.76 -7.07
CA ALA A 112 13.09 -0.67 -6.93
C ALA A 112 13.18 -1.09 -5.46
N LEU A 113 12.92 -2.38 -5.19
CA LEU A 113 13.19 -2.99 -3.88
C LEU A 113 14.68 -2.84 -3.54
N GLY A 114 14.97 -2.65 -2.26
CA GLY A 114 16.34 -2.46 -1.78
C GLY A 114 16.92 -1.07 -2.03
N GLN A 115 16.18 -0.16 -2.65
CA GLN A 115 16.51 1.26 -2.67
C GLN A 115 15.90 1.98 -1.45
N ARG A 116 16.47 3.14 -1.11
CA ARG A 116 15.98 4.03 -0.09
C ARG A 116 15.25 5.20 -0.73
N ILE A 117 14.11 5.60 -0.17
CA ILE A 117 13.46 6.86 -0.55
C ILE A 117 14.41 8.04 -0.30
N ARG A 118 14.34 9.05 -1.14
CA ARG A 118 15.17 10.27 -0.97
C ARG A 118 14.88 10.90 0.39
N PRO A 119 15.92 11.35 1.12
CA PRO A 119 15.73 11.90 2.47
C PRO A 119 15.00 13.24 2.50
N ASP A 120 14.90 13.93 1.36
CA ASP A 120 14.17 15.20 1.18
C ASP A 120 12.71 15.02 0.75
N GLU A 121 12.26 13.78 0.53
CA GLU A 121 10.85 13.49 0.26
C GLU A 121 9.98 13.69 1.51
N ARG A 122 8.82 14.31 1.32
CA ARG A 122 7.86 14.55 2.39
C ARG A 122 6.66 13.61 2.25
N LEU A 123 6.47 12.79 3.27
CA LEU A 123 5.30 11.92 3.36
C LEU A 123 4.07 12.71 3.80
N VAL A 124 2.89 12.33 3.34
CA VAL A 124 1.62 12.91 3.82
C VAL A 124 1.47 12.75 5.34
N THR A 125 1.97 11.68 5.92
CA THR A 125 1.97 11.43 7.37
C THR A 125 2.86 12.41 8.14
N GLN A 126 4.01 12.81 7.59
CA GLN A 126 4.84 13.88 8.14
C GLN A 126 4.09 15.22 8.12
N ILE A 127 3.47 15.57 6.98
CA ILE A 127 2.74 16.83 6.82
C ILE A 127 1.56 16.90 7.79
N LEU A 128 0.83 15.79 7.95
CA LEU A 128 -0.25 15.68 8.92
C LEU A 128 0.27 15.82 10.37
N CYS A 129 1.40 15.17 10.69
CA CYS A 129 2.03 15.28 12.01
C CYS A 129 2.43 16.73 12.32
N GLU A 130 3.04 17.45 11.39
CA GLU A 130 3.39 18.88 11.52
C GLU A 130 2.13 19.75 11.74
N ALA A 131 0.98 19.33 11.19
CA ALA A 131 -0.31 19.99 11.40
C ALA A 131 -1.01 19.58 12.71
N GLY A 132 -0.39 18.74 13.54
CA GLY A 132 -0.89 18.37 14.86
C GLY A 132 -1.58 17.02 14.94
N TYR A 133 -1.51 16.18 13.90
CA TYR A 133 -2.00 14.81 13.97
C TYR A 133 -1.09 13.92 14.82
N ALA A 134 -1.68 13.09 15.67
CA ALA A 134 -0.97 11.93 16.23
C ALA A 134 -0.94 10.82 15.18
N CYS A 135 0.27 10.47 14.67
CA CYS A 135 0.40 9.46 13.63
C CYS A 135 0.97 8.15 14.19
N GLY A 136 0.29 7.04 13.90
CA GLY A 136 0.71 5.69 14.25
C GLY A 136 0.82 4.77 13.04
N LEU A 137 1.70 3.75 13.13
CA LEU A 137 1.85 2.69 12.16
C LEU A 137 1.87 1.34 12.87
N ALA A 138 1.10 0.39 12.35
CA ALA A 138 1.23 -1.03 12.66
C ALA A 138 1.46 -1.84 11.37
N GLY A 139 2.55 -2.56 11.28
CA GLY A 139 2.91 -3.39 10.14
C GLY A 139 4.05 -2.84 9.28
N LYS A 140 3.90 -2.92 7.95
CA LYS A 140 4.96 -2.70 6.97
C LYS A 140 5.02 -1.26 6.46
N LEU A 141 6.15 -0.55 6.64
CA LEU A 141 6.39 0.75 5.98
C LEU A 141 7.03 0.56 4.60
N HIS A 142 8.20 -0.04 4.53
CA HIS A 142 8.90 -0.49 3.32
C HIS A 142 9.37 0.63 2.36
N LEU A 143 9.93 1.69 2.91
CA LEU A 143 10.50 2.81 2.14
C LEU A 143 12.03 2.81 2.08
N SER A 144 12.67 1.81 2.70
CA SER A 144 14.12 1.65 2.74
C SER A 144 14.50 0.17 2.77
N PRO A 145 15.76 -0.17 2.48
CA PRO A 145 16.25 -1.54 2.58
C PRO A 145 16.13 -2.10 4.00
N THR A 146 15.74 -3.37 4.10
CA THR A 146 15.68 -4.13 5.36
C THR A 146 16.79 -5.20 5.43
N PHE A 147 17.91 -4.94 4.83
CA PHE A 147 18.99 -5.89 4.64
C PHE A 147 19.75 -6.20 5.94
N GLY A 148 20.19 -7.45 6.10
CA GLY A 148 21.10 -7.88 7.18
C GLY A 148 20.46 -7.85 8.57
N GLY A 149 19.14 -8.06 8.69
CA GLY A 149 18.44 -8.07 9.96
C GLY A 149 18.25 -6.71 10.60
N ARG A 150 18.47 -5.63 9.86
CA ARG A 150 18.27 -4.26 10.33
C ARG A 150 16.81 -3.83 10.06
N LEU A 151 16.29 -3.03 10.99
CA LEU A 151 15.10 -2.23 10.73
C LEU A 151 15.39 -1.30 9.55
N GLU A 152 14.37 -1.03 8.73
CA GLU A 152 14.51 -0.04 7.66
C GLU A 152 14.88 1.35 8.19
N ASP A 153 15.81 2.03 7.51
CA ASP A 153 16.18 3.41 7.83
C ASP A 153 14.98 4.31 7.56
N ARG A 154 14.51 5.00 8.59
CA ARG A 154 13.41 5.96 8.47
C ARG A 154 13.93 7.31 8.02
N ILE A 155 13.12 8.01 7.20
CA ILE A 155 13.18 9.47 7.06
C ILE A 155 12.32 10.09 8.16
N ASP A 156 12.16 11.40 8.19
CA ASP A 156 11.12 12.02 9.01
C ASP A 156 9.75 11.70 8.40
N ASP A 157 9.13 10.63 8.86
CA ASP A 157 7.88 10.09 8.31
C ASP A 157 6.63 10.49 9.11
N GLY A 158 6.81 11.19 10.23
CA GLY A 158 5.74 11.67 11.10
C GLY A 158 5.15 10.64 12.06
N TYR A 159 5.52 9.37 12.00
CA TYR A 159 4.99 8.36 12.91
C TYR A 159 5.61 8.43 14.30
N SER A 160 4.81 8.79 15.31
CA SER A 160 5.18 8.78 16.73
C SER A 160 5.00 7.41 17.38
N VAL A 161 4.04 6.60 16.90
CA VAL A 161 3.86 5.19 17.24
C VAL A 161 4.29 4.34 16.05
N PHE A 162 5.22 3.38 16.28
CA PHE A 162 5.84 2.63 15.20
C PHE A 162 5.97 1.15 15.55
N ASP A 163 4.86 0.43 15.45
CA ASP A 163 4.77 -1.01 15.66
C ASP A 163 5.13 -1.74 14.35
N TRP A 164 6.44 -1.79 14.04
CA TRP A 164 6.92 -2.30 12.76
C TRP A 164 6.93 -3.82 12.66
N SER A 165 6.43 -4.34 11.51
CA SER A 165 6.53 -5.73 11.12
C SER A 165 6.61 -5.81 9.60
N HIS A 166 7.62 -6.50 9.03
CA HIS A 166 7.82 -6.53 7.59
C HIS A 166 7.11 -7.72 6.92
N ASP A 167 7.45 -8.93 7.35
CA ASP A 167 6.89 -10.17 6.81
C ASP A 167 6.81 -11.28 7.89
N LEU A 168 6.47 -12.49 7.46
CA LEU A 168 6.34 -13.65 8.33
C LEU A 168 7.68 -14.31 8.70
N SER A 169 8.80 -13.85 8.12
CA SER A 169 10.11 -14.46 8.33
C SER A 169 10.76 -14.07 9.67
N ASN A 170 11.81 -14.77 10.02
CA ASN A 170 12.60 -14.51 11.23
C ASN A 170 13.91 -13.72 10.92
N GLN A 171 13.95 -13.03 9.77
CA GLN A 171 15.17 -12.34 9.31
C GLN A 171 15.55 -11.12 10.15
N TRP A 172 14.62 -10.58 10.95
CA TRP A 172 14.82 -9.39 11.78
C TRP A 172 14.64 -9.70 13.27
N PRO A 173 15.50 -10.57 13.86
CA PRO A 173 15.41 -10.87 15.28
C PRO A 173 15.65 -9.58 16.10
N GLY A 174 14.75 -9.29 17.03
CA GLY A 174 14.83 -8.07 17.85
C GLY A 174 14.24 -6.79 17.21
N HIS A 175 13.76 -6.83 15.97
CA HIS A 175 13.18 -5.67 15.29
C HIS A 175 11.74 -5.90 14.79
N ASN A 176 11.37 -7.11 14.42
CA ASN A 176 10.00 -7.43 14.03
C ASN A 176 9.11 -7.49 15.27
N MET A 177 8.35 -6.40 15.53
CA MET A 177 7.57 -6.23 16.75
C MET A 177 6.50 -7.32 16.91
N TRP A 178 5.89 -7.79 15.81
CA TRP A 178 4.97 -8.91 15.86
C TRP A 178 5.67 -10.20 16.34
N ARG A 179 6.89 -10.49 15.88
CA ARG A 179 7.66 -11.66 16.32
C ARG A 179 8.07 -11.58 17.77
N LEU A 180 8.45 -10.41 18.24
CA LEU A 180 8.75 -10.17 19.65
C LEU A 180 7.50 -10.40 20.51
N TRP A 181 6.37 -9.85 20.08
CA TRP A 181 5.08 -10.06 20.75
C TRP A 181 4.69 -11.56 20.81
N LEU A 182 4.87 -12.34 19.71
CA LEU A 182 4.63 -13.78 19.73
C LEU A 182 5.48 -14.50 20.79
N ASN A 183 6.77 -14.13 20.92
CA ASN A 183 7.67 -14.67 21.91
C ASN A 183 7.17 -14.35 23.34
N ASP A 184 6.72 -13.12 23.59
CA ASP A 184 6.15 -12.70 24.87
C ASP A 184 4.85 -13.46 25.21
N GLN A 185 4.08 -13.86 24.19
CA GLN A 185 2.91 -14.74 24.36
C GLN A 185 3.30 -16.24 24.54
N GLY A 186 4.58 -16.57 24.48
CA GLY A 186 5.05 -17.97 24.51
C GLY A 186 4.67 -18.78 23.26
N VAL A 187 4.35 -18.09 22.16
CA VAL A 187 3.90 -18.71 20.91
C VAL A 187 5.03 -18.75 19.89
N LYS A 188 5.30 -19.94 19.35
CA LYS A 188 6.27 -20.15 18.28
C LYS A 188 5.51 -20.23 16.95
N TRP A 189 5.86 -19.36 16.00
CA TRP A 189 5.34 -19.47 14.64
C TRP A 189 5.81 -20.78 14.01
N PRO A 190 4.90 -21.62 13.47
CA PRO A 190 5.26 -22.90 12.92
C PRO A 190 6.15 -22.77 11.67
N ASN A 191 7.08 -23.71 11.52
CA ASN A 191 7.80 -23.86 10.26
C ASN A 191 6.94 -24.64 9.27
N PRO A 192 6.94 -24.25 7.98
CA PRO A 192 6.24 -25.02 6.96
C PRO A 192 6.88 -26.41 6.80
N PRO A 193 6.08 -27.43 6.47
CA PRO A 193 6.59 -28.72 6.04
C PRO A 193 7.54 -28.59 4.84
N GLU A 194 8.46 -29.52 4.72
CA GLU A 194 9.40 -29.57 3.59
C GLU A 194 8.65 -29.68 2.23
N GLY A 195 9.13 -28.99 1.22
CA GLY A 195 8.56 -29.06 -0.15
C GLY A 195 7.30 -28.19 -0.38
N LEU A 196 6.91 -27.33 0.56
CA LEU A 196 5.74 -26.43 0.40
C LEU A 196 6.03 -25.11 -0.35
N ARG A 197 7.23 -24.94 -0.89
CA ARG A 197 7.54 -23.75 -1.70
C ARG A 197 6.58 -23.68 -2.90
N GLY A 198 5.85 -22.58 -2.99
CA GLY A 198 4.84 -22.39 -4.05
C GLY A 198 3.56 -23.22 -3.88
N ARG A 199 3.25 -23.67 -2.65
CA ARG A 199 2.01 -24.39 -2.34
C ARG A 199 1.27 -23.71 -1.18
N ALA A 200 -0.05 -23.89 -1.16
CA ALA A 200 -0.89 -23.44 -0.06
C ALA A 200 -0.70 -24.33 1.19
N TRP A 201 -0.66 -23.69 2.33
CA TRP A 201 -0.57 -24.37 3.62
C TRP A 201 -1.44 -23.72 4.67
N GLY A 202 -2.35 -24.50 5.29
CA GLY A 202 -3.09 -24.07 6.47
C GLY A 202 -2.19 -24.09 7.70
N VAL A 203 -1.79 -22.90 8.19
CA VAL A 203 -0.92 -22.79 9.37
C VAL A 203 -1.69 -23.24 10.61
N PRO A 204 -1.18 -24.20 11.41
CA PRO A 204 -1.85 -24.70 12.58
C PRO A 204 -1.63 -23.77 13.79
N ILE A 205 -2.19 -22.57 13.71
CA ILE A 205 -2.12 -21.54 14.75
C ILE A 205 -3.48 -20.85 14.90
N ASP A 206 -3.81 -20.39 16.11
CA ASP A 206 -5.00 -19.58 16.33
C ASP A 206 -4.87 -18.25 15.54
N PRO A 207 -5.90 -17.84 14.78
CA PRO A 207 -5.91 -16.61 14.00
C PRO A 207 -5.49 -15.35 14.76
N LYS A 208 -5.76 -15.27 16.05
CA LYS A 208 -5.37 -14.12 16.89
C LYS A 208 -3.86 -13.89 16.98
N TYR A 209 -3.03 -14.91 16.68
CA TYR A 209 -1.57 -14.82 16.70
C TYR A 209 -0.95 -14.45 15.35
N THR A 210 -1.76 -14.22 14.31
CA THR A 210 -1.27 -13.78 13.00
C THR A 210 -0.81 -12.32 13.04
N GLN A 211 0.04 -11.93 12.09
CA GLN A 211 0.45 -10.54 11.91
C GLN A 211 -0.76 -9.64 11.62
N THR A 212 -1.75 -10.14 10.89
CA THR A 212 -3.00 -9.44 10.55
C THR A 212 -3.80 -9.07 11.80
N ALA A 213 -4.03 -10.04 12.70
CA ALA A 213 -4.72 -9.80 13.98
C ALA A 213 -3.92 -8.86 14.88
N TRP A 214 -2.60 -9.04 14.95
CA TRP A 214 -1.72 -8.18 15.74
C TRP A 214 -1.73 -6.72 15.25
N CYS A 215 -1.73 -6.45 13.94
CA CYS A 215 -1.86 -5.10 13.39
C CYS A 215 -3.21 -4.48 13.78
N SER A 216 -4.29 -5.26 13.73
CA SER A 216 -5.62 -4.83 14.15
C SER A 216 -5.67 -4.50 15.64
N ASP A 217 -5.10 -5.34 16.52
CA ASP A 217 -5.02 -5.09 17.95
C ASP A 217 -4.26 -3.79 18.26
N LYS A 218 -3.15 -3.52 17.55
CA LYS A 218 -2.40 -2.26 17.67
C LYS A 218 -3.22 -1.05 17.23
N ALA A 219 -3.96 -1.18 16.13
CA ALA A 219 -4.86 -0.12 15.65
C ALA A 219 -6.00 0.14 16.64
N ILE A 220 -6.64 -0.91 17.18
CA ILE A 220 -7.70 -0.79 18.18
C ILE A 220 -7.18 -0.12 19.44
N GLN A 221 -6.01 -0.53 19.93
CA GLN A 221 -5.35 0.11 21.07
C GLN A 221 -5.09 1.59 20.82
N PHE A 222 -4.61 1.95 19.63
CA PHE A 222 -4.36 3.33 19.23
C PHE A 222 -5.66 4.15 19.17
N ILE A 223 -6.72 3.64 18.52
CA ILE A 223 -8.04 4.28 18.43
C ILE A 223 -8.59 4.63 19.81
N HIS A 224 -8.57 3.68 20.75
CA HIS A 224 -9.05 3.92 22.11
C HIS A 224 -8.15 4.92 22.87
N GLY A 225 -6.84 4.83 22.68
CA GLY A 225 -5.87 5.73 23.30
C GLY A 225 -6.00 7.19 22.84
N GLN A 226 -6.41 7.42 21.59
CA GLN A 226 -6.53 8.78 21.01
C GLN A 226 -7.90 9.44 21.18
N ARG A 227 -8.85 8.80 21.83
CA ARG A 227 -10.25 9.21 21.89
C ARG A 227 -10.50 10.70 22.23
N ASN A 228 -9.63 11.36 22.98
CA ASN A 228 -9.83 12.71 23.48
C ASN A 228 -8.63 13.65 23.23
N PHE A 229 -7.70 13.27 22.37
CA PHE A 229 -6.40 13.94 22.24
C PHE A 229 -6.17 14.71 20.93
N GLY A 230 -7.18 14.92 20.12
CA GLY A 230 -7.02 15.62 18.85
C GLY A 230 -7.13 14.69 17.64
N PRO A 231 -6.86 15.20 16.42
CA PRO A 231 -6.92 14.41 15.21
C PRO A 231 -5.77 13.39 15.17
N TRP A 232 -6.03 12.24 14.58
CA TRP A 232 -5.04 11.17 14.46
C TRP A 232 -5.10 10.48 13.11
N LEU A 233 -3.97 9.90 12.72
CA LEU A 233 -3.85 8.98 11.60
C LEU A 233 -3.27 7.66 12.10
N MET A 234 -3.93 6.55 11.79
CA MET A 234 -3.41 5.20 12.01
C MET A 234 -3.26 4.45 10.69
N SER A 235 -2.00 4.18 10.30
CA SER A 235 -1.67 3.33 9.16
C SER A 235 -1.59 1.87 9.60
N VAL A 236 -2.48 1.03 9.09
CA VAL A 236 -2.54 -0.40 9.36
C VAL A 236 -2.08 -1.15 8.12
N ASN A 237 -0.82 -1.58 8.11
CA ASN A 237 -0.16 -2.14 6.93
C ASN A 237 0.00 -3.65 7.08
N ILE A 238 -1.04 -4.37 6.67
CA ILE A 238 -1.18 -5.81 6.82
C ILE A 238 -0.37 -6.53 5.75
N TYR A 239 0.40 -7.56 6.14
CA TYR A 239 1.19 -8.35 5.20
C TYR A 239 0.33 -9.25 4.30
N GLN A 240 -0.78 -9.79 4.82
CA GLN A 240 -1.69 -10.60 4.01
C GLN A 240 -2.44 -9.74 2.97
N PRO A 241 -2.73 -10.33 1.78
CA PRO A 241 -2.53 -11.71 1.34
C PRO A 241 -1.21 -12.00 0.60
N HIS A 242 -0.13 -11.22 0.80
CA HIS A 242 1.17 -11.45 0.17
C HIS A 242 1.65 -12.90 0.39
N ALA A 243 2.22 -13.51 -0.65
CA ALA A 243 2.83 -14.83 -0.56
C ALA A 243 3.92 -14.89 0.55
N PRO A 244 4.12 -16.04 1.20
CA PRO A 244 3.54 -17.36 0.89
C PRO A 244 2.06 -17.44 1.24
N TYR A 245 1.28 -18.18 0.43
CA TYR A 245 -0.17 -18.33 0.63
C TYR A 245 -0.45 -19.28 1.81
N TRP A 246 -0.27 -18.77 3.02
CA TRP A 246 -0.33 -19.52 4.26
C TRP A 246 -1.34 -18.91 5.24
N PRO A 247 -2.65 -19.04 4.97
CA PRO A 247 -3.68 -18.70 5.94
C PRO A 247 -3.61 -19.62 7.15
N THR A 248 -4.27 -19.26 8.22
CA THR A 248 -4.50 -20.25 9.31
C THR A 248 -5.44 -21.35 8.81
N GLY A 249 -5.32 -22.57 9.38
CA GLY A 249 -6.18 -23.69 9.02
C GLY A 249 -7.67 -23.35 9.16
N THR A 250 -8.03 -22.62 10.22
CA THR A 250 -9.40 -22.15 10.48
C THR A 250 -10.05 -21.41 9.31
N TYR A 251 -9.30 -20.60 8.57
CA TYR A 251 -9.82 -19.89 7.40
C TYR A 251 -9.71 -20.75 6.14
N LEU A 252 -8.60 -21.50 5.95
CA LEU A 252 -8.43 -22.34 4.77
C LEU A 252 -9.52 -23.41 4.64
N ASP A 253 -9.94 -23.99 5.74
CA ASP A 253 -10.94 -25.07 5.79
C ASP A 253 -12.35 -24.62 5.34
N ARG A 254 -12.56 -23.30 5.20
CA ARG A 254 -13.82 -22.74 4.68
C ARG A 254 -13.90 -22.76 3.15
N TYR A 255 -12.75 -22.97 2.46
CA TYR A 255 -12.65 -22.94 1.01
C TYR A 255 -12.35 -24.31 0.44
N ASN A 256 -13.29 -24.84 -0.34
CA ASN A 256 -13.04 -26.04 -1.13
C ASN A 256 -12.38 -25.63 -2.47
N ALA A 257 -11.14 -26.04 -2.68
CA ALA A 257 -10.41 -25.72 -3.90
C ALA A 257 -11.09 -26.22 -5.19
N ALA A 258 -11.96 -27.24 -5.11
CA ALA A 258 -12.70 -27.73 -6.27
C ALA A 258 -13.74 -26.73 -6.80
N ASP A 259 -14.25 -25.84 -5.91
CA ASP A 259 -15.25 -24.83 -6.25
C ASP A 259 -14.61 -23.54 -6.79
N ILE A 260 -13.29 -23.37 -6.61
CA ILE A 260 -12.54 -22.21 -7.06
C ILE A 260 -12.17 -22.37 -8.54
N PRO A 261 -12.41 -21.37 -9.40
CA PRO A 261 -12.04 -21.45 -10.82
C PRO A 261 -10.52 -21.47 -11.00
N SER A 262 -10.07 -22.21 -12.01
CA SER A 262 -8.66 -22.18 -12.45
C SER A 262 -8.23 -20.76 -12.79
N PRO A 263 -6.92 -20.45 -12.71
CA PRO A 263 -6.39 -19.20 -13.23
C PRO A 263 -6.79 -18.96 -14.70
N ASN A 264 -6.94 -17.71 -15.08
CA ASN A 264 -7.21 -17.32 -16.45
C ASN A 264 -5.92 -17.39 -17.27
N TYR A 265 -5.69 -18.54 -17.89
CA TYR A 265 -4.52 -18.78 -18.74
C TYR A 265 -4.92 -19.57 -19.98
N ARG A 266 -4.48 -19.11 -21.14
CA ARG A 266 -4.64 -19.82 -22.42
C ARG A 266 -3.29 -20.36 -22.89
N GLU A 267 -3.22 -21.65 -23.16
CA GLU A 267 -2.01 -22.27 -23.65
C GLU A 267 -1.45 -21.55 -24.87
N GLY A 268 -0.15 -21.24 -24.83
CA GLY A 268 0.57 -20.57 -25.91
C GLY A 268 0.37 -19.06 -25.99
N GLU A 269 -0.38 -18.42 -25.08
CA GLU A 269 -0.58 -16.97 -25.11
C GLU A 269 0.72 -16.17 -24.88
N LEU A 270 1.71 -16.76 -24.22
CA LEU A 270 2.98 -16.10 -23.94
C LEU A 270 3.93 -16.04 -25.16
N LYS A 271 3.59 -16.68 -26.28
CA LYS A 271 4.47 -16.73 -27.48
C LYS A 271 4.75 -15.36 -28.08
N ASN A 272 3.79 -14.42 -27.99
CA ASN A 272 3.92 -13.05 -28.47
C ASN A 272 3.89 -12.02 -27.33
N LYS A 273 4.26 -12.44 -26.14
CA LYS A 273 4.43 -11.59 -24.96
C LYS A 273 5.93 -11.35 -24.69
N PRO A 274 6.29 -10.30 -23.95
CA PRO A 274 7.67 -10.03 -23.54
C PRO A 274 8.33 -11.24 -22.84
N ILE A 275 9.63 -11.40 -23.05
CA ILE A 275 10.41 -12.54 -22.52
C ILE A 275 10.27 -12.70 -20.99
N TYR A 276 10.11 -11.59 -20.26
CA TYR A 276 9.97 -11.59 -18.81
C TYR A 276 8.81 -12.46 -18.32
N GLN A 277 7.71 -12.48 -19.07
CA GLN A 277 6.53 -13.28 -18.75
C GLN A 277 6.80 -14.77 -18.96
N GLN A 278 7.58 -15.13 -19.97
CA GLN A 278 7.99 -16.53 -20.22
C GLN A 278 8.95 -17.02 -19.10
N VAL A 279 9.83 -16.15 -18.62
CA VAL A 279 10.71 -16.45 -17.47
C VAL A 279 9.87 -16.70 -16.22
N ASP A 280 8.91 -15.83 -15.92
CA ASP A 280 8.08 -15.96 -14.72
C ASP A 280 7.05 -17.10 -14.82
N HIS A 281 6.68 -17.52 -16.01
CA HIS A 281 5.88 -18.73 -16.24
C HIS A 281 6.62 -19.99 -15.77
N ALA A 282 7.92 -20.07 -16.04
CA ALA A 282 8.78 -21.14 -15.55
C ALA A 282 9.05 -21.04 -14.04
N GLY A 283 9.07 -19.81 -13.49
CA GLY A 283 9.23 -19.54 -12.08
C GLY A 283 9.11 -18.04 -11.80
N SER A 284 8.14 -17.60 -11.03
CA SER A 284 7.93 -16.19 -10.70
C SER A 284 9.19 -15.53 -10.13
N SER A 285 9.23 -14.19 -10.12
CA SER A 285 10.37 -13.41 -9.63
C SER A 285 11.69 -13.78 -10.33
N GLY A 286 11.71 -13.71 -11.66
CA GLY A 286 12.91 -13.96 -12.46
C GLY A 286 13.34 -15.42 -12.50
N GLY A 287 12.41 -16.35 -12.36
CA GLY A 287 12.68 -17.80 -12.38
C GLY A 287 12.96 -18.43 -11.01
N HIS A 288 12.91 -17.65 -9.93
CA HIS A 288 13.29 -18.10 -8.57
C HIS A 288 12.11 -18.47 -7.66
N GLY A 289 10.87 -18.12 -8.04
CA GLY A 289 9.68 -18.27 -7.23
C GLY A 289 8.79 -19.47 -7.63
N ILE A 290 7.46 -19.22 -7.58
CA ILE A 290 6.44 -20.22 -7.89
C ILE A 290 6.44 -20.49 -9.41
N SER A 291 6.54 -21.75 -9.80
CA SER A 291 6.44 -22.18 -11.21
C SER A 291 5.01 -22.51 -11.57
N PHE A 292 4.48 -21.90 -12.62
CA PHE A 292 3.18 -22.29 -13.15
C PHE A 292 3.26 -23.65 -13.83
N VAL A 293 4.32 -23.89 -14.60
CA VAL A 293 4.51 -25.11 -15.41
C VAL A 293 4.62 -26.37 -14.53
N HIS A 294 5.23 -26.23 -13.35
CA HIS A 294 5.45 -27.36 -12.43
C HIS A 294 4.41 -27.44 -11.31
N THR A 295 3.31 -26.73 -11.45
CA THR A 295 2.20 -26.71 -10.47
C THR A 295 0.95 -27.28 -11.14
N SER A 296 0.24 -28.20 -10.48
CA SER A 296 -1.00 -28.76 -11.01
C SER A 296 -2.16 -27.78 -10.96
N ASP A 297 -3.20 -27.96 -11.79
CA ASP A 297 -4.41 -27.13 -11.71
C ASP A 297 -5.07 -27.22 -10.31
N GLN A 298 -5.04 -28.37 -9.69
CA GLN A 298 -5.53 -28.54 -8.31
C GLN A 298 -4.73 -27.69 -7.33
N ASP A 299 -3.39 -27.64 -7.46
CA ASP A 299 -2.56 -26.79 -6.61
C ASP A 299 -2.77 -25.30 -6.90
N HIS A 300 -2.99 -24.91 -8.18
CA HIS A 300 -3.35 -23.54 -8.54
C HIS A 300 -4.63 -23.09 -7.83
N ARG A 301 -5.69 -23.91 -7.93
CA ARG A 301 -6.97 -23.63 -7.25
C ARG A 301 -6.81 -23.57 -5.72
N ARG A 302 -5.98 -24.47 -5.15
CA ARG A 302 -5.69 -24.47 -3.72
C ARG A 302 -4.93 -23.22 -3.26
N MET A 303 -3.98 -22.71 -4.05
CA MET A 303 -3.29 -21.46 -3.78
C MET A 303 -4.26 -20.28 -3.84
N LYS A 304 -5.16 -20.26 -4.83
CA LYS A 304 -6.21 -19.25 -4.95
C LYS A 304 -7.20 -19.29 -3.77
N ALA A 305 -7.60 -20.51 -3.34
CA ALA A 305 -8.40 -20.70 -2.13
C ALA A 305 -7.69 -20.17 -0.87
N ALA A 306 -6.39 -20.45 -0.74
CA ALA A 306 -5.59 -19.96 0.38
C ALA A 306 -5.44 -18.43 0.36
N TYR A 307 -5.30 -17.83 -0.80
CA TYR A 307 -5.29 -16.39 -0.97
C TYR A 307 -6.63 -15.77 -0.52
N TYR A 308 -7.77 -16.35 -0.89
CA TYR A 308 -9.10 -15.92 -0.44
C TYR A 308 -9.26 -16.07 1.08
N ALA A 309 -8.77 -17.17 1.63
CA ALA A 309 -8.79 -17.42 3.09
C ALA A 309 -7.99 -16.36 3.88
N MET A 310 -6.85 -15.88 3.34
CA MET A 310 -6.09 -14.79 3.93
C MET A 310 -6.88 -13.47 3.89
N ILE A 311 -7.56 -13.19 2.79
CA ILE A 311 -8.38 -11.97 2.64
C ILE A 311 -9.61 -12.01 3.55
N GLU A 312 -10.24 -13.17 3.74
CA GLU A 312 -11.32 -13.32 4.72
C GLU A 312 -10.85 -13.02 6.15
N GLN A 313 -9.61 -13.38 6.50
CA GLN A 313 -9.03 -12.97 7.77
C GLN A 313 -8.82 -11.44 7.83
N VAL A 314 -8.32 -10.83 6.76
CA VAL A 314 -8.21 -9.35 6.68
C VAL A 314 -9.58 -8.70 6.85
N ASP A 315 -10.62 -9.21 6.19
CA ASP A 315 -12.01 -8.75 6.33
C ASP A 315 -12.50 -8.81 7.78
N THR A 316 -12.23 -9.92 8.46
CA THR A 316 -12.58 -10.08 9.87
C THR A 316 -11.93 -9.00 10.75
N GLU A 317 -10.66 -8.72 10.49
CA GLU A 317 -9.91 -7.72 11.25
C GLU A 317 -10.33 -6.28 10.91
N VAL A 318 -10.71 -6.02 9.67
CA VAL A 318 -11.37 -4.74 9.29
C VAL A 318 -12.65 -4.55 10.09
N GLY A 319 -13.50 -5.58 10.21
CA GLY A 319 -14.70 -5.54 11.02
C GLY A 319 -14.43 -5.17 12.48
N ARG A 320 -13.39 -5.75 13.09
CA ARG A 320 -12.98 -5.43 14.47
C ARG A 320 -12.54 -3.97 14.64
N MET A 321 -11.76 -3.44 13.70
CA MET A 321 -11.33 -2.04 13.75
C MET A 321 -12.50 -1.06 13.57
N LEU A 322 -13.43 -1.36 12.65
CA LEU A 322 -14.65 -0.56 12.47
C LEU A 322 -15.52 -0.57 13.74
N GLN A 323 -15.67 -1.73 14.38
CA GLN A 323 -16.38 -1.83 15.65
C GLN A 323 -15.73 -0.98 16.74
N ALA A 324 -14.40 -0.97 16.84
CA ALA A 324 -13.69 -0.12 17.81
C ALA A 324 -13.90 1.39 17.56
N LEU A 325 -14.02 1.82 16.30
CA LEU A 325 -14.39 3.21 15.97
C LEU A 325 -15.79 3.55 16.47
N GLU A 326 -16.76 2.67 16.29
CA GLU A 326 -18.14 2.87 16.77
C GLU A 326 -18.19 2.92 18.30
N GLU A 327 -17.56 1.93 18.97
CA GLU A 327 -17.53 1.83 20.44
C GLU A 327 -16.82 3.03 21.10
N SER A 328 -15.81 3.57 20.43
CA SER A 328 -15.11 4.77 20.92
C SER A 328 -15.85 6.08 20.63
N GLY A 329 -16.92 6.04 19.83
CA GLY A 329 -17.68 7.23 19.40
C GLY A 329 -16.94 8.14 18.43
N GLN A 330 -15.97 7.59 17.66
CA GLN A 330 -15.15 8.37 16.74
C GLN A 330 -15.52 8.14 15.27
N ALA A 331 -16.42 7.21 14.96
CA ALA A 331 -16.72 6.75 13.61
C ALA A 331 -17.21 7.89 12.67
N GLU A 332 -18.03 8.81 13.18
CA GLU A 332 -18.60 9.91 12.40
C GLU A 332 -17.56 10.94 11.93
N ASN A 333 -16.46 11.10 12.67
CA ASN A 333 -15.39 12.03 12.31
C ASN A 333 -14.11 11.29 11.89
N THR A 334 -14.25 10.11 11.31
CA THR A 334 -13.11 9.31 10.85
C THR A 334 -13.23 8.97 9.38
N ILE A 335 -12.20 9.34 8.60
CA ILE A 335 -12.01 8.83 7.26
C ILE A 335 -11.45 7.41 7.39
N VAL A 336 -12.17 6.43 6.86
CA VAL A 336 -11.70 5.06 6.75
C VAL A 336 -11.32 4.77 5.31
N ILE A 337 -10.09 4.31 5.09
CA ILE A 337 -9.57 3.89 3.78
C ILE A 337 -9.20 2.42 3.87
N PHE A 338 -9.75 1.62 2.94
CA PHE A 338 -9.27 0.26 2.68
C PHE A 338 -8.72 0.19 1.26
N MET A 339 -7.48 -0.30 1.12
CA MET A 339 -6.81 -0.42 -0.17
C MET A 339 -5.73 -1.52 -0.16
N SER A 340 -5.09 -1.73 -1.32
CA SER A 340 -3.86 -2.53 -1.43
C SER A 340 -2.75 -1.74 -2.09
N ASP A 341 -1.48 -2.10 -1.80
CA ASP A 341 -0.31 -1.45 -2.40
C ASP A 341 -0.01 -1.91 -3.83
N HIS A 342 -0.39 -3.12 -4.22
CA HIS A 342 -0.43 -3.67 -5.58
C HIS A 342 -1.22 -4.97 -5.58
N GLY A 343 -1.43 -5.56 -6.77
CA GLY A 343 -2.11 -6.85 -6.92
C GLY A 343 -1.16 -8.05 -6.97
N ASP A 344 -1.72 -9.20 -7.37
CA ASP A 344 -1.06 -10.49 -7.59
C ASP A 344 -1.58 -11.10 -8.89
N MET A 345 -0.73 -11.70 -9.68
CA MET A 345 -1.16 -12.44 -10.86
C MET A 345 -1.94 -13.72 -10.52
N LEU A 346 -1.66 -14.32 -9.39
CA LEU A 346 -2.38 -15.48 -8.81
C LEU A 346 -2.62 -16.63 -9.81
N GLY A 347 -1.68 -16.80 -10.75
CA GLY A 347 -1.71 -17.80 -11.82
C GLY A 347 -2.36 -17.31 -13.12
N ASP A 348 -3.04 -16.18 -13.16
CA ASP A 348 -3.56 -15.61 -14.40
C ASP A 348 -2.40 -15.33 -15.36
N HIS A 349 -2.64 -15.53 -16.67
CA HIS A 349 -1.61 -15.53 -17.71
C HIS A 349 -0.48 -16.54 -17.49
N GLY A 350 -0.70 -17.55 -16.64
CA GLY A 350 0.33 -18.51 -16.28
C GLY A 350 1.45 -17.96 -15.43
N ILE A 351 1.19 -16.89 -14.66
CA ILE A 351 2.19 -16.17 -13.88
C ILE A 351 1.71 -15.99 -12.44
N PHE A 352 2.62 -16.05 -11.46
CA PHE A 352 2.35 -15.76 -10.06
C PHE A 352 3.06 -14.51 -9.57
N LEU A 353 2.56 -13.94 -8.48
CA LEU A 353 3.11 -12.78 -7.80
C LEU A 353 3.07 -11.51 -8.67
N LYS A 354 4.16 -10.77 -8.70
CA LYS A 354 4.36 -9.47 -9.35
C LYS A 354 5.66 -9.46 -10.13
N GLY A 355 5.73 -8.62 -11.14
CA GLY A 355 6.91 -8.53 -12.00
C GLY A 355 6.78 -7.39 -13.02
N PRO A 356 7.60 -7.42 -14.09
CA PRO A 356 7.60 -6.40 -15.13
C PRO A 356 6.41 -6.56 -16.10
N TYR A 357 5.19 -6.64 -15.59
CA TYR A 357 3.97 -6.73 -16.37
C TYR A 357 2.85 -5.92 -15.71
N PHE A 358 1.88 -5.47 -16.51
CA PHE A 358 0.88 -4.46 -16.11
C PHE A 358 -0.56 -4.93 -16.33
N TYR A 359 -0.80 -6.22 -16.15
CA TYR A 359 -2.15 -6.78 -16.19
C TYR A 359 -3.02 -6.23 -15.06
N GLU A 360 -4.34 -6.21 -15.28
CA GLU A 360 -5.29 -5.72 -14.27
C GLU A 360 -5.07 -6.40 -12.91
N GLY A 361 -4.76 -7.72 -12.91
CA GLY A 361 -4.46 -8.46 -11.68
C GLY A 361 -3.27 -7.91 -10.87
N ALA A 362 -2.28 -7.30 -11.53
CA ALA A 362 -1.07 -6.77 -10.91
C ALA A 362 -1.19 -5.29 -10.51
N ILE A 363 -1.82 -4.45 -11.37
CA ILE A 363 -1.78 -2.99 -11.19
C ILE A 363 -3.08 -2.37 -10.71
N ARG A 364 -4.21 -3.06 -10.82
CA ARG A 364 -5.50 -2.59 -10.32
C ARG A 364 -5.76 -3.13 -8.93
N VAL A 365 -6.13 -2.25 -8.02
CA VAL A 365 -6.28 -2.54 -6.59
C VAL A 365 -7.64 -2.10 -6.07
N PRO A 366 -8.17 -2.71 -4.99
CA PRO A 366 -9.36 -2.20 -4.32
C PRO A 366 -9.07 -0.84 -3.69
N MET A 367 -10.06 0.05 -3.70
CA MET A 367 -10.05 1.28 -2.92
C MET A 367 -11.47 1.63 -2.47
N ILE A 368 -11.66 1.67 -1.16
CA ILE A 368 -12.93 2.00 -0.50
C ILE A 368 -12.65 3.14 0.47
N ILE A 369 -13.38 4.25 0.36
CA ILE A 369 -13.17 5.44 1.19
C ILE A 369 -14.50 5.86 1.81
N ARG A 370 -14.56 5.86 3.14
CA ARG A 370 -15.71 6.29 3.94
C ARG A 370 -15.36 7.55 4.71
N TRP A 371 -16.25 8.54 4.66
CA TRP A 371 -16.31 9.64 5.60
C TRP A 371 -17.76 10.07 5.79
N PRO A 372 -18.42 9.65 6.88
CA PRO A 372 -19.84 9.93 7.10
C PRO A 372 -20.18 11.42 7.01
N GLY A 373 -21.28 11.75 6.35
CA GLY A 373 -21.74 13.12 6.17
C GLY A 373 -20.93 13.98 5.19
N HIS A 374 -19.76 13.52 4.74
CA HIS A 374 -18.86 14.25 3.82
C HIS A 374 -18.75 13.57 2.45
N TYR A 375 -18.54 12.26 2.42
CA TYR A 375 -18.45 11.48 1.17
C TYR A 375 -19.74 10.73 0.91
N LYS A 376 -20.04 10.48 -0.36
CA LYS A 376 -21.33 9.92 -0.79
C LYS A 376 -21.41 8.42 -0.51
N ALA A 377 -22.13 8.03 0.54
CA ALA A 377 -22.31 6.63 0.89
C ALA A 377 -22.95 5.83 -0.25
N GLY A 378 -22.48 4.59 -0.45
CA GLY A 378 -22.96 3.67 -1.48
C GLY A 378 -22.63 4.04 -2.92
N LEU A 379 -21.81 5.10 -3.14
CA LEU A 379 -21.37 5.46 -4.48
C LEU A 379 -20.35 4.43 -4.98
N ARG A 380 -20.60 3.87 -6.16
CA ARG A 380 -19.62 3.08 -6.91
C ARG A 380 -19.19 3.86 -8.14
N SER A 381 -17.90 4.09 -8.30
CA SER A 381 -17.33 4.84 -9.42
C SER A 381 -16.29 4.00 -10.17
N ASP A 382 -16.39 4.01 -11.49
CA ASP A 382 -15.45 3.41 -12.44
C ASP A 382 -14.46 4.43 -13.03
N ALA A 383 -14.45 5.67 -12.53
CA ALA A 383 -13.48 6.67 -12.90
C ALA A 383 -12.04 6.17 -12.70
N LEU A 384 -11.17 6.49 -13.63
CA LEU A 384 -9.75 6.14 -13.54
C LEU A 384 -9.07 6.93 -12.42
N VAL A 385 -8.53 6.24 -11.44
CA VAL A 385 -7.88 6.80 -10.25
C VAL A 385 -6.47 6.24 -10.12
N GLU A 386 -5.55 7.06 -9.68
CA GLU A 386 -4.17 6.69 -9.37
C GLU A 386 -3.90 6.77 -7.86
N MET A 387 -3.05 5.87 -7.33
CA MET A 387 -2.76 5.86 -5.89
C MET A 387 -2.06 7.13 -5.39
N VAL A 388 -1.35 7.85 -6.26
CA VAL A 388 -0.75 9.17 -5.95
C VAL A 388 -1.81 10.21 -5.55
N ASP A 389 -3.08 9.97 -5.87
CA ASP A 389 -4.20 10.88 -5.59
C ASP A 389 -4.61 10.85 -4.11
N LEU A 390 -4.18 9.83 -3.35
CA LEU A 390 -4.54 9.71 -1.92
C LEU A 390 -3.93 10.82 -1.06
N ALA A 391 -2.64 11.08 -1.19
CA ALA A 391 -1.96 12.08 -0.35
C ALA A 391 -2.60 13.48 -0.47
N PRO A 392 -2.80 14.05 -1.67
CA PRO A 392 -3.49 15.34 -1.79
C PRO A 392 -4.95 15.29 -1.32
N THR A 393 -5.65 14.15 -1.45
CA THR A 393 -7.02 13.98 -0.94
C THR A 393 -7.08 14.08 0.59
N LEU A 394 -6.14 13.44 1.29
CA LEU A 394 -6.07 13.49 2.74
C LEU A 394 -5.73 14.90 3.26
N LEU A 395 -4.82 15.60 2.59
CA LEU A 395 -4.48 16.99 2.96
C LEU A 395 -5.67 17.92 2.75
N GLU A 396 -6.37 17.82 1.63
CA GLU A 396 -7.57 18.59 1.37
C GLU A 396 -8.66 18.32 2.42
N ALA A 397 -8.92 17.04 2.75
CA ALA A 397 -9.87 16.64 3.76
C ALA A 397 -9.52 17.20 5.15
N ALA A 398 -8.23 17.33 5.45
CA ALA A 398 -7.72 17.92 6.69
C ALA A 398 -7.66 19.47 6.66
N GLY A 399 -8.01 20.10 5.53
CA GLY A 399 -7.89 21.55 5.34
C GLY A 399 -6.45 22.07 5.22
N ILE A 400 -5.49 21.18 4.91
CA ILE A 400 -4.06 21.49 4.80
C ILE A 400 -3.74 21.79 3.33
N PRO A 401 -2.97 22.87 3.03
CA PRO A 401 -2.56 23.16 1.66
C PRO A 401 -1.75 22.01 1.03
N ILE A 402 -2.09 21.64 -0.19
CA ILE A 402 -1.38 20.61 -0.96
C ILE A 402 -0.04 21.20 -1.43
N PRO A 403 1.10 20.59 -1.09
CA PRO A 403 2.41 21.03 -1.56
C PRO A 403 2.54 20.97 -3.08
N LEU A 404 3.21 21.96 -3.69
CA LEU A 404 3.45 22.05 -5.13
C LEU A 404 4.13 20.78 -5.71
N GLY A 405 4.97 20.12 -4.90
CA GLY A 405 5.67 18.89 -5.31
C GLY A 405 4.78 17.67 -5.47
N MET A 406 3.54 17.66 -4.96
CA MET A 406 2.61 16.56 -5.16
C MET A 406 2.09 16.55 -6.59
N GLN A 407 2.14 15.39 -7.26
CA GLN A 407 1.74 15.18 -8.64
C GLN A 407 0.34 14.55 -8.75
N GLY A 408 -0.17 14.01 -7.65
CA GLY A 408 -1.53 13.51 -7.53
C GLY A 408 -2.58 14.64 -7.54
N ARG A 409 -3.84 14.25 -7.75
CA ARG A 409 -5.01 15.16 -7.77
C ARG A 409 -5.98 14.71 -6.69
N SER A 410 -6.58 15.66 -5.97
CA SER A 410 -7.57 15.28 -4.94
C SER A 410 -8.77 14.57 -5.54
N LEU A 411 -9.19 13.52 -4.88
CA LEU A 411 -10.38 12.72 -5.18
C LEU A 411 -11.67 13.35 -4.63
N THR A 412 -11.59 14.42 -3.85
CA THR A 412 -12.77 15.01 -3.16
C THR A 412 -13.96 15.27 -4.10
N PRO A 413 -13.81 15.83 -5.33
CA PRO A 413 -14.94 16.02 -6.22
C PRO A 413 -15.62 14.71 -6.64
N LEU A 414 -14.83 13.63 -6.77
CA LEU A 414 -15.34 12.29 -7.08
C LEU A 414 -16.02 11.67 -5.86
N LEU A 415 -15.41 11.78 -4.68
CA LEU A 415 -15.89 11.19 -3.43
C LEU A 415 -17.20 11.87 -2.94
N THR A 416 -17.38 13.15 -3.23
CA THR A 416 -18.62 13.89 -2.93
C THR A 416 -19.70 13.67 -3.98
N GLY A 417 -19.38 13.04 -5.12
CA GLY A 417 -20.28 12.84 -6.26
C GLY A 417 -20.54 14.11 -7.07
N GLN A 418 -19.66 15.12 -6.98
CA GLN A 418 -19.73 16.34 -7.80
C GLN A 418 -19.30 16.06 -9.26
N THR A 419 -18.45 15.05 -9.47
CA THR A 419 -18.04 14.57 -10.79
C THR A 419 -18.12 13.06 -10.85
N SER A 420 -18.28 12.51 -12.05
CA SER A 420 -18.14 11.07 -12.34
C SER A 420 -16.83 10.73 -13.05
N GLN A 421 -16.00 11.71 -13.38
CA GLN A 421 -14.71 11.53 -14.05
C GLN A 421 -13.60 12.14 -13.22
N HIS A 422 -12.39 11.59 -13.35
CA HIS A 422 -11.21 12.08 -12.63
C HIS A 422 -9.97 12.20 -13.54
N ARG A 423 -9.69 11.17 -14.33
CA ARG A 423 -8.58 11.12 -15.31
C ARG A 423 -9.03 10.47 -16.61
N ASP A 424 -8.43 10.86 -17.73
CA ASP A 424 -8.66 10.22 -19.03
C ASP A 424 -7.77 8.99 -19.21
N SER A 425 -6.70 8.87 -18.45
CA SER A 425 -5.76 7.75 -18.48
C SER A 425 -4.98 7.62 -17.19
N ILE A 426 -4.49 6.41 -16.90
CA ILE A 426 -3.54 6.15 -15.81
C ILE A 426 -2.13 5.91 -16.36
N TYR A 427 -1.14 6.13 -15.50
CA TYR A 427 0.28 5.89 -15.75
C TYR A 427 0.85 4.96 -14.69
N CYS A 428 1.58 3.93 -15.13
CA CYS A 428 2.30 3.01 -14.28
C CYS A 428 3.67 2.72 -14.91
N GLU A 429 4.70 2.50 -14.10
CA GLU A 429 6.07 2.26 -14.55
C GLU A 429 6.74 1.10 -13.83
N TYR A 430 7.71 0.50 -14.48
CA TYR A 430 8.59 -0.51 -13.92
C TYR A 430 10.02 -0.28 -14.39
N PHE A 431 10.89 0.14 -13.50
CA PHE A 431 12.28 0.46 -13.80
C PHE A 431 13.23 -0.45 -13.03
N ASP A 432 13.31 -1.72 -13.50
CA ASP A 432 14.08 -2.80 -12.89
C ASP A 432 13.73 -3.00 -11.39
N SER A 433 12.44 -2.91 -11.08
CA SER A 433 11.96 -2.76 -9.71
C SER A 433 12.23 -3.97 -8.80
N LEU A 434 12.48 -5.15 -9.36
CA LEU A 434 12.88 -6.34 -8.60
C LEU A 434 14.37 -6.69 -8.75
N ALA A 435 15.08 -6.12 -9.75
CA ALA A 435 16.49 -6.39 -10.08
C ALA A 435 16.80 -7.90 -10.25
N LEU A 436 15.88 -8.65 -10.91
CA LEU A 436 15.92 -10.12 -11.04
C LEU A 436 15.97 -10.60 -12.49
N TYR A 437 15.98 -9.70 -13.47
CA TYR A 437 15.86 -10.04 -14.89
C TYR A 437 17.06 -9.58 -15.72
N ASP A 438 17.32 -10.31 -16.79
CA ASP A 438 18.31 -9.94 -17.81
C ASP A 438 17.69 -10.07 -19.23
N PRO A 439 17.67 -8.99 -20.01
CA PRO A 439 18.07 -7.61 -19.66
C PRO A 439 17.12 -6.98 -18.62
N PRO A 440 17.60 -6.01 -17.81
CA PRO A 440 16.77 -5.35 -16.80
C PRO A 440 15.59 -4.63 -17.46
N PRO A 441 14.34 -4.91 -17.06
CA PRO A 441 13.15 -4.34 -17.68
C PRO A 441 12.96 -2.88 -17.28
N MET A 442 12.84 -2.04 -18.31
CA MET A 442 12.48 -0.63 -18.22
C MET A 442 11.21 -0.45 -19.02
N ALA A 443 10.08 -0.29 -18.34
CA ALA A 443 8.78 -0.28 -18.99
C ALA A 443 7.84 0.79 -18.44
N VAL A 444 6.96 1.27 -19.30
CA VAL A 444 5.88 2.21 -19.00
C VAL A 444 4.57 1.63 -19.53
N CYS A 445 3.53 1.79 -18.74
CA CYS A 445 2.16 1.44 -19.08
C CYS A 445 1.26 2.66 -19.01
N VAL A 446 0.41 2.81 -20.01
CA VAL A 446 -0.72 3.76 -20.00
C VAL A 446 -2.00 3.02 -20.36
N ARG A 447 -3.07 3.32 -19.65
CA ARG A 447 -4.39 2.74 -19.87
C ARG A 447 -5.43 3.85 -19.84
N ASN A 448 -6.32 3.89 -20.83
CA ASN A 448 -7.56 4.65 -20.82
C ASN A 448 -8.76 3.68 -20.68
N ASP A 449 -9.99 4.15 -20.87
CA ASP A 449 -11.17 3.28 -20.68
C ASP A 449 -11.20 2.09 -21.63
N GLN A 450 -10.71 2.24 -22.86
CA GLN A 450 -10.78 1.20 -23.88
C GLN A 450 -9.46 0.46 -24.08
N PHE A 451 -8.32 1.15 -24.03
CA PHE A 451 -7.05 0.57 -24.45
C PHE A 451 -6.00 0.58 -23.33
N LYS A 452 -5.14 -0.44 -23.35
CA LYS A 452 -3.91 -0.47 -22.56
C LYS A 452 -2.72 -0.65 -23.48
N ILE A 453 -1.68 0.15 -23.26
CA ILE A 453 -0.40 0.05 -23.96
C ILE A 453 0.74 -0.05 -22.95
N VAL A 454 1.67 -0.96 -23.23
CA VAL A 454 2.93 -1.13 -22.48
C VAL A 454 4.09 -1.07 -23.47
N TYR A 455 5.13 -0.31 -23.10
CA TYR A 455 6.36 -0.25 -23.89
C TYR A 455 7.56 -0.67 -23.06
N TYR A 456 8.33 -1.62 -23.56
CA TYR A 456 9.56 -2.13 -22.95
C TYR A 456 10.77 -1.58 -23.70
N GLN A 457 11.50 -0.66 -23.10
CA GLN A 457 12.58 0.11 -23.74
C GLN A 457 13.71 -0.81 -24.26
N LYS A 458 14.16 -1.79 -23.47
CA LYS A 458 15.25 -2.70 -23.86
C LYS A 458 14.86 -3.66 -24.98
N LEU A 459 13.62 -4.08 -25.01
CA LEU A 459 13.09 -4.98 -26.04
C LEU A 459 12.69 -4.26 -27.31
N ARG A 460 12.49 -2.93 -27.27
CA ARG A 460 11.89 -2.11 -28.34
C ARG A 460 10.57 -2.71 -28.86
N ALA A 461 9.82 -3.33 -27.97
CA ALA A 461 8.57 -4.02 -28.18
C ALA A 461 7.60 -3.69 -27.06
N GLY A 462 6.35 -4.12 -27.20
CA GLY A 462 5.34 -3.82 -26.20
C GLY A 462 4.17 -4.77 -26.20
N GLU A 463 3.17 -4.35 -25.46
CA GLU A 463 1.86 -5.00 -25.42
C GLU A 463 0.80 -3.94 -25.70
N PHE A 464 -0.22 -4.35 -26.43
CA PHE A 464 -1.37 -3.49 -26.72
C PHE A 464 -2.66 -4.30 -26.62
N TYR A 465 -3.65 -3.81 -25.87
CA TYR A 465 -4.90 -4.50 -25.61
C TYR A 465 -6.10 -3.59 -25.85
N ASP A 466 -7.15 -4.13 -26.44
CA ASP A 466 -8.49 -3.55 -26.50
C ASP A 466 -9.33 -4.16 -25.35
N LEU A 467 -9.44 -3.43 -24.25
CA LEU A 467 -10.05 -3.93 -23.00
C LEU A 467 -11.56 -4.11 -23.08
N GLU A 468 -12.21 -3.49 -24.07
CA GLU A 468 -13.64 -3.72 -24.34
C GLU A 468 -13.87 -5.09 -24.99
N LYS A 469 -12.95 -5.50 -25.89
CA LYS A 469 -13.04 -6.78 -26.61
C LYS A 469 -12.31 -7.92 -25.91
N ASP A 470 -11.25 -7.60 -25.19
CA ASP A 470 -10.39 -8.54 -24.48
C ASP A 470 -10.09 -8.01 -23.06
N PRO A 471 -11.10 -8.01 -22.17
CA PRO A 471 -10.95 -7.51 -20.80
C PRO A 471 -9.96 -8.36 -19.98
N ASN A 472 -9.64 -9.54 -20.45
CA ASN A 472 -8.67 -10.43 -19.83
C ASN A 472 -7.24 -10.30 -20.38
N GLU A 473 -6.98 -9.37 -21.31
CA GLU A 473 -5.63 -9.05 -21.84
C GLU A 473 -4.88 -10.28 -22.41
N THR A 474 -5.64 -11.20 -23.02
CA THR A 474 -5.10 -12.48 -23.54
C THR A 474 -4.37 -12.30 -24.86
N TYR A 475 -4.87 -11.40 -25.72
CA TYR A 475 -4.39 -11.23 -27.09
C TYR A 475 -3.60 -9.95 -27.25
N ASN A 476 -2.26 -10.06 -27.28
CA ASN A 476 -1.39 -8.92 -27.55
C ASN A 476 -1.53 -8.45 -29.00
N LEU A 477 -2.05 -7.26 -29.19
CA LEU A 477 -2.29 -6.63 -30.49
C LEU A 477 -1.12 -5.74 -30.98
N TRP A 478 0.04 -5.80 -30.30
CA TRP A 478 1.17 -4.90 -30.59
C TRP A 478 1.58 -4.89 -32.06
N ASP A 479 1.67 -6.08 -32.69
CA ASP A 479 2.07 -6.25 -34.09
C ASP A 479 0.87 -6.40 -35.05
N ALA A 480 -0.36 -6.28 -34.54
CA ALA A 480 -1.55 -6.41 -35.37
C ALA A 480 -1.76 -5.15 -36.25
N GLY A 481 -1.73 -5.33 -37.57
CA GLY A 481 -1.93 -4.22 -38.52
C GLY A 481 -3.27 -3.50 -38.34
N SER A 482 -4.32 -4.22 -37.95
CA SER A 482 -5.66 -3.65 -37.68
C SER A 482 -5.69 -2.75 -36.45
N ALA A 483 -4.77 -2.92 -35.49
CA ALA A 483 -4.70 -2.13 -34.26
C ALA A 483 -3.73 -0.93 -34.35
N ARG A 484 -3.02 -0.79 -35.48
CA ARG A 484 -1.92 0.17 -35.61
C ARG A 484 -2.33 1.62 -35.30
N ALA A 485 -3.45 2.08 -35.83
CA ALA A 485 -3.90 3.46 -35.61
C ALA A 485 -4.20 3.74 -34.12
N ALA A 486 -4.93 2.86 -33.46
CA ALA A 486 -5.23 2.97 -32.03
C ALA A 486 -3.97 2.85 -31.16
N ARG A 487 -3.05 1.95 -31.51
CA ARG A 487 -1.75 1.84 -30.81
C ARG A 487 -0.93 3.12 -30.95
N ASP A 488 -0.84 3.68 -32.15
CA ASP A 488 -0.06 4.91 -32.42
C ASP A 488 -0.67 6.11 -31.63
N GLU A 489 -2.00 6.20 -31.51
CA GLU A 489 -2.69 7.20 -30.66
C GLU A 489 -2.35 7.00 -29.17
N MET A 490 -2.39 5.75 -28.68
CA MET A 490 -2.02 5.45 -27.31
C MET A 490 -0.52 5.70 -27.04
N MET A 491 0.36 5.58 -28.03
CA MET A 491 1.76 6.01 -27.90
C MET A 491 1.87 7.52 -27.70
N HIS A 492 1.07 8.34 -28.38
CA HIS A 492 1.02 9.78 -28.14
C HIS A 492 0.51 10.09 -26.72
N THR A 493 -0.54 9.40 -26.27
CA THR A 493 -1.05 9.50 -24.90
C THR A 493 0.04 9.13 -23.89
N MET A 494 0.80 8.06 -24.14
CA MET A 494 1.92 7.67 -23.29
C MET A 494 3.01 8.75 -23.20
N MET A 495 3.40 9.34 -24.32
CA MET A 495 4.38 10.44 -24.33
C MET A 495 3.87 11.65 -23.55
N ALA A 496 2.60 12.02 -23.72
CA ALA A 496 1.98 13.11 -22.96
C ALA A 496 1.99 12.80 -21.45
N ARG A 497 1.56 11.61 -21.06
CA ARG A 497 1.58 11.19 -19.64
C ARG A 497 2.99 11.19 -19.04
N MET A 498 4.01 10.75 -19.78
CA MET A 498 5.41 10.81 -19.32
C MET A 498 5.87 12.26 -19.08
N ILE A 499 5.42 13.22 -19.89
CA ILE A 499 5.70 14.65 -19.70
C ILE A 499 4.94 15.18 -18.47
N ASP A 500 3.66 14.82 -18.30
CA ASP A 500 2.84 15.24 -17.18
C ASP A 500 3.37 14.75 -15.81
N THR A 501 4.16 13.68 -15.79
CA THR A 501 4.74 13.11 -14.56
C THR A 501 6.13 13.69 -14.22
N VAL A 502 6.62 14.67 -14.97
CA VAL A 502 7.89 15.35 -14.65
C VAL A 502 7.77 16.08 -13.31
N ASP A 503 8.85 16.03 -12.52
CA ASP A 503 8.92 16.67 -11.21
C ASP A 503 8.60 18.20 -11.33
N PRO A 504 7.56 18.70 -10.65
CA PRO A 504 7.22 20.12 -10.71
C PRO A 504 8.15 21.00 -9.86
N ILE A 505 9.07 20.43 -9.09
CA ILE A 505 10.04 21.18 -8.28
C ILE A 505 11.47 21.05 -8.84
N PRO A 506 12.34 22.09 -8.64
CA PRO A 506 12.06 23.33 -7.93
C PRO A 506 11.12 24.29 -8.66
N GLU A 507 10.34 25.03 -7.88
CA GLU A 507 9.47 26.06 -8.41
C GLU A 507 10.27 27.19 -9.07
N ARG A 508 9.86 27.63 -10.27
CA ARG A 508 10.46 28.77 -10.92
C ARG A 508 10.07 30.08 -10.22
N LYS A 509 11.02 30.77 -9.61
CA LYS A 509 10.77 32.01 -8.84
C LYS A 509 10.96 33.30 -9.65
N CYS A 510 11.64 33.23 -10.80
CA CYS A 510 11.89 34.39 -11.67
C CYS A 510 12.11 33.94 -13.12
N LEU A 511 12.25 34.88 -14.03
CA LEU A 511 12.48 34.62 -15.47
C LEU A 511 13.93 34.15 -15.73
N TRP A 512 14.85 34.44 -14.86
CA TRP A 512 16.27 34.06 -14.91
C TRP A 512 16.85 33.96 -13.49
#